data_585d033fa9faa613efc5922da4e49bb9
#
_entry.id   585d033fa9faa613efc5922da4e49bb9
#
_cell.length_a   1.000
_cell.length_b   1.000
_cell.length_c   1.000
_cell.angle_alpha   90.00
_cell.angle_beta   90.00
_cell.angle_gamma   90.00
#
_symmetry.space_group_name_H-M   'P 1'
#
loop_
_entity.id
_entity.type
_entity.pdbx_description
1 polymer ?
#
loop_
_entity_poly.entity_id
_entity_poly.type
_entity_poly.pdbx_seq_one_letter_code
_entity_poly.pdbx_strand_id
1 'polypeptide(L)'
;MASLLPEILFESSEQAPSPSKDFHQILVTRTEVIFRWWKISLRSEFRNTKPGELKESHLDFVDDTTLQAQIAIIFGQETLNYILNLCQGYYDYLERLPDPLLVYILSFLDLEDIAHLAQISNSDNLWEHIVEQSCDRVTPEMRALALDIGWKQLFFTNKLQLQLQLRRMKKRQEENQDLVD
;
A
#
# COMPACT_ATOMS: atom_id res chain seq x y z
N MET A 1 3.68 -19.76 16.10
CA MET A 1 2.71 -19.01 15.26
C MET A 1 3.52 -18.25 14.22
N ALA A 2 3.23 -18.42 12.93
CA ALA A 2 3.86 -17.60 11.90
C ALA A 2 3.41 -16.15 12.09
N SER A 3 4.36 -15.23 12.20
CA SER A 3 4.05 -13.79 12.29
C SER A 3 3.60 -13.30 10.91
N LEU A 4 2.49 -12.60 10.83
CA LEU A 4 2.04 -11.92 9.61
C LEU A 4 3.00 -10.78 9.20
N LEU A 5 3.87 -10.36 10.12
CA LEU A 5 4.87 -9.33 9.85
C LEU A 5 6.16 -9.98 9.33
N PRO A 6 6.62 -9.63 8.12
CA PRO A 6 7.94 -10.00 7.63
C PRO A 6 9.03 -9.33 8.47
N GLU A 7 10.28 -9.74 8.30
CA GLU A 7 11.42 -9.10 8.98
C GLU A 7 11.60 -7.66 8.52
N ILE A 8 11.51 -7.42 7.22
CA ILE A 8 11.54 -6.08 6.62
C ILE A 8 10.09 -5.60 6.49
N LEU A 9 9.75 -4.54 7.20
CA LEU A 9 8.43 -3.93 7.17
C LEU A 9 8.25 -2.97 6.00
N PHE A 10 9.33 -2.23 5.66
CA PHE A 10 9.34 -1.26 4.59
C PHE A 10 10.75 -1.10 4.02
N GLU A 11 10.84 -0.89 2.72
CA GLU A 11 12.09 -0.57 2.03
C GLU A 11 11.80 0.43 0.91
N SER A 12 12.63 1.48 0.83
CA SER A 12 12.61 2.43 -0.29
C SER A 12 14.01 2.90 -0.62
N SER A 13 14.21 3.27 -1.88
CA SER A 13 15.49 3.75 -2.39
C SER A 13 15.26 4.94 -3.29
N GLU A 14 15.93 6.05 -2.99
CA GLU A 14 15.78 7.31 -3.71
C GLU A 14 17.12 8.02 -3.93
N GLN A 15 17.15 8.88 -4.92
CA GLN A 15 18.26 9.78 -5.16
C GLN A 15 17.99 11.12 -4.48
N ALA A 16 18.99 11.66 -3.79
CA ALA A 16 18.88 12.97 -3.18
C ALA A 16 18.50 14.06 -4.20
N PRO A 17 17.72 15.06 -3.79
CA PRO A 17 17.35 16.17 -4.67
C PRO A 17 18.59 16.95 -5.15
N SER A 18 18.47 17.52 -6.34
CA SER A 18 19.54 18.35 -6.93
C SER A 18 19.96 19.47 -5.96
N PRO A 19 21.26 19.79 -5.84
CA PRO A 19 22.38 19.41 -6.73
C PRO A 19 23.08 18.09 -6.35
N SER A 20 22.69 17.42 -5.28
CA SER A 20 23.27 16.13 -4.91
C SER A 20 22.85 15.03 -5.90
N LYS A 21 23.72 14.04 -6.06
CA LYS A 21 23.43 12.80 -6.81
C LYS A 21 23.57 11.58 -5.92
N ASP A 22 23.66 11.77 -4.62
CA ASP A 22 23.87 10.71 -3.66
C ASP A 22 22.62 9.82 -3.64
N PHE A 23 22.86 8.53 -3.58
CA PHE A 23 21.80 7.53 -3.52
C PHE A 23 21.57 7.14 -2.05
N HIS A 24 20.31 7.01 -1.69
CA HIS A 24 19.88 6.69 -0.34
C HIS A 24 18.93 5.50 -0.34
N GLN A 25 19.02 4.70 0.71
CA GLN A 25 18.11 3.60 0.97
C GLN A 25 17.66 3.68 2.42
N ILE A 26 16.38 3.47 2.64
CA ILE A 26 15.78 3.34 3.96
C ILE A 26 15.18 1.94 4.10
N LEU A 27 15.52 1.24 5.18
CA LEU A 27 14.90 -0.01 5.57
C LEU A 27 14.30 0.15 6.95
N VAL A 28 13.09 -0.32 7.13
CA VAL A 28 12.46 -0.46 8.45
C VAL A 28 12.26 -1.94 8.71
N THR A 29 12.93 -2.44 9.74
CA THR A 29 12.76 -3.81 10.23
C THR A 29 11.79 -3.82 11.41
N ARG A 30 11.56 -4.98 12.03
CA ARG A 30 10.71 -5.06 13.24
C ARG A 30 11.28 -4.32 14.45
N THR A 31 12.59 -4.03 14.46
CA THR A 31 13.28 -3.48 15.64
C THR A 31 14.05 -2.21 15.36
N GLU A 32 14.42 -1.96 14.11
CA GLU A 32 15.37 -0.92 13.75
C GLU A 32 14.95 -0.20 12.46
N VAL A 33 15.32 1.07 12.37
CA VAL A 33 15.37 1.87 11.15
C VAL A 33 16.81 1.92 10.68
N ILE A 34 17.05 1.54 9.44
CA ILE A 34 18.38 1.48 8.84
C ILE A 34 18.43 2.45 7.67
N PHE A 35 19.23 3.50 7.78
CA PHE A 35 19.44 4.49 6.75
C PHE A 35 20.82 4.33 6.13
N ARG A 36 20.88 4.13 4.81
CA ARG A 36 22.11 3.93 4.06
C ARG A 36 22.27 4.99 3.00
N TRP A 37 23.54 5.37 2.74
CA TRP A 37 23.83 6.32 1.68
C TRP A 37 25.10 5.99 0.92
N TRP A 38 25.09 6.29 -0.38
CA TRP A 38 26.20 6.14 -1.30
C TRP A 38 26.49 7.47 -1.94
N LYS A 39 27.71 7.99 -1.75
CA LYS A 39 28.16 9.20 -2.43
C LYS A 39 28.45 8.90 -3.89
N ILE A 40 27.73 9.52 -4.80
CA ILE A 40 27.96 9.43 -6.24
C ILE A 40 28.73 10.67 -6.68
N SER A 41 30.06 10.55 -6.80
CA SER A 41 30.94 11.63 -7.23
C SER A 41 31.73 11.25 -8.45
N LEU A 42 31.83 12.21 -9.41
CA LEU A 42 32.71 12.10 -10.56
C LEU A 42 34.18 12.38 -10.19
N ARG A 43 34.43 13.00 -9.03
CA ARG A 43 35.79 13.34 -8.58
C ARG A 43 36.50 12.09 -8.09
N SER A 44 37.73 11.88 -8.54
CA SER A 44 38.56 10.72 -8.19
C SER A 44 38.78 10.54 -6.68
N GLU A 45 38.79 11.64 -5.94
CA GLU A 45 38.97 11.67 -4.48
C GLU A 45 37.87 10.93 -3.71
N PHE A 46 36.66 10.85 -4.26
CA PHE A 46 35.50 10.22 -3.61
C PHE A 46 35.10 8.86 -4.20
N ARG A 47 35.83 8.37 -5.22
CA ARG A 47 35.50 7.06 -5.87
C ARG A 47 35.58 5.87 -4.94
N ASN A 48 36.38 5.95 -3.89
CA ASN A 48 36.60 4.88 -2.93
C ASN A 48 35.87 5.11 -1.59
N THR A 49 34.94 6.05 -1.54
CA THR A 49 34.14 6.29 -0.32
C THR A 49 33.22 5.10 -0.12
N LYS A 50 33.35 4.44 1.02
CA LYS A 50 32.46 3.34 1.39
C LYS A 50 31.03 3.86 1.62
N PRO A 51 30.02 3.03 1.39
CA PRO A 51 28.66 3.35 1.80
C PRO A 51 28.61 3.68 3.30
N GLY A 52 27.84 4.70 3.66
CA GLY A 52 27.51 4.96 5.05
C GLY A 52 26.27 4.19 5.46
N GLU A 53 26.19 3.82 6.72
CA GLU A 53 25.03 3.17 7.32
C GLU A 53 24.81 3.73 8.72
N LEU A 54 23.57 4.09 9.03
CA LEU A 54 23.11 4.46 10.35
C LEU A 54 21.98 3.51 10.73
N LYS A 55 22.00 3.00 11.95
CA LYS A 55 20.98 2.11 12.50
C LYS A 55 20.51 2.68 13.83
N GLU A 56 19.22 2.79 13.97
CA GLU A 56 18.57 3.27 15.18
C GLU A 56 17.44 2.35 15.59
N SER A 57 17.21 2.21 16.88
CA SER A 57 15.98 1.58 17.34
C SER A 57 14.77 2.43 16.94
N HIS A 58 13.57 1.83 16.92
CA HIS A 58 12.35 2.59 16.61
C HIS A 58 12.14 3.77 17.57
N LEU A 59 12.50 3.60 18.85
CA LEU A 59 12.36 4.66 19.87
C LEU A 59 13.35 5.80 19.60
N ASP A 60 14.63 5.47 19.35
CA ASP A 60 15.65 6.48 19.08
C ASP A 60 15.32 7.26 17.81
N PHE A 61 14.84 6.58 16.75
CA PHE A 61 14.42 7.21 15.52
C PHE A 61 13.26 8.21 15.69
N VAL A 62 12.29 7.90 16.55
CA VAL A 62 11.18 8.82 16.85
C VAL A 62 11.67 10.10 17.52
N ASP A 63 12.78 10.06 18.24
CA ASP A 63 13.38 11.20 18.92
C ASP A 63 14.42 11.94 18.04
N ASP A 64 14.98 11.30 17.00
CA ASP A 64 15.97 11.94 16.11
C ASP A 64 15.32 12.78 15.00
N THR A 65 15.03 14.03 15.34
CA THR A 65 14.48 15.01 14.38
C THR A 65 15.43 15.32 13.22
N THR A 66 16.74 15.11 13.40
CA THR A 66 17.75 15.39 12.35
C THR A 66 17.68 14.35 11.24
N LEU A 67 17.64 13.07 11.61
CA LEU A 67 17.48 11.98 10.64
C LEU A 67 16.10 12.04 9.97
N GLN A 68 15.05 12.34 10.72
CA GLN A 68 13.70 12.54 10.18
C GLN A 68 13.66 13.65 9.12
N ALA A 69 14.31 14.80 9.38
CA ALA A 69 14.37 15.88 8.40
C ALA A 69 15.11 15.45 7.12
N GLN A 70 16.19 14.68 7.23
CA GLN A 70 16.91 14.14 6.06
C GLN A 70 16.01 13.19 5.27
N ILE A 71 15.29 12.29 5.92
CA ILE A 71 14.36 11.36 5.27
C ILE A 71 13.24 12.13 4.58
N ALA A 72 12.65 13.14 5.22
CA ALA A 72 11.61 13.97 4.62
C ALA A 72 12.07 14.69 3.35
N ILE A 73 13.32 15.16 3.32
CA ILE A 73 13.90 15.83 2.15
C ILE A 73 14.13 14.86 1.00
N ILE A 74 14.55 13.63 1.28
CA ILE A 74 14.96 12.65 0.27
C ILE A 74 13.77 11.83 -0.23
N PHE A 75 12.98 11.29 0.69
CA PHE A 75 11.89 10.35 0.41
C PHE A 75 10.49 10.99 0.44
N GLY A 76 10.40 12.24 0.90
CA GLY A 76 9.13 12.94 1.05
C GLY A 76 8.49 12.78 2.43
N GLN A 77 7.58 13.72 2.74
CA GLN A 77 6.92 13.78 4.05
C GLN A 77 5.98 12.59 4.29
N GLU A 78 5.33 12.09 3.25
CA GLU A 78 4.41 10.94 3.37
C GLU A 78 5.16 9.68 3.77
N THR A 79 6.32 9.44 3.16
CA THR A 79 7.20 8.31 3.52
C THR A 79 7.69 8.41 4.96
N LEU A 80 8.10 9.60 5.40
CA LEU A 80 8.48 9.82 6.80
C LEU A 80 7.32 9.50 7.76
N ASN A 81 6.11 10.00 7.47
CA ASN A 81 4.93 9.74 8.29
C ASN A 81 4.61 8.24 8.37
N TYR A 82 4.74 7.53 7.24
CA TYR A 82 4.55 6.09 7.20
C TYR A 82 5.59 5.35 8.08
N ILE A 83 6.87 5.72 8.00
CA ILE A 83 7.93 5.14 8.83
C ILE A 83 7.67 5.41 10.31
N LEU A 84 7.27 6.62 10.69
CA LEU A 84 6.93 6.96 12.07
C LEU A 84 5.76 6.12 12.59
N ASN A 85 4.74 5.89 11.77
CA ASN A 85 3.63 5.00 12.10
C ASN A 85 4.10 3.57 12.33
N LEU A 86 4.98 3.04 11.47
CA LEU A 86 5.57 1.71 11.65
C LEU A 86 6.36 1.62 12.98
N CYS A 87 7.16 2.63 13.31
CA CYS A 87 7.92 2.69 14.55
C CYS A 87 7.03 2.72 15.81
N GLN A 88 5.83 3.29 15.69
CA GLN A 88 4.82 3.32 16.74
C GLN A 88 3.95 2.04 16.80
N GLY A 89 4.19 1.08 15.90
CA GLY A 89 3.45 -0.18 15.85
C GLY A 89 2.14 -0.12 15.04
N TYR A 90 1.88 0.95 14.30
CA TYR A 90 0.76 1.04 13.37
C TYR A 90 1.13 0.35 12.04
N TYR A 91 0.93 -0.97 12.02
CA TYR A 91 1.23 -1.77 10.84
C TYR A 91 0.03 -1.84 9.92
N ASP A 92 0.28 -1.67 8.63
CA ASP A 92 -0.74 -1.96 7.62
C ASP A 92 -0.86 -3.48 7.42
N TYR A 93 -1.77 -4.08 8.18
CA TYR A 93 -2.05 -5.52 8.07
C TYR A 93 -2.87 -5.84 6.82
N LEU A 94 -3.65 -4.90 6.31
CA LEU A 94 -4.55 -5.16 5.20
C LEU A 94 -3.78 -5.53 3.92
N GLU A 95 -2.73 -4.77 3.59
CA GLU A 95 -1.86 -5.06 2.44
C GLU A 95 -1.08 -6.37 2.57
N ARG A 96 -0.99 -6.91 3.79
CA ARG A 96 -0.24 -8.15 4.10
C ARG A 96 -1.11 -9.39 4.15
N LEU A 97 -2.41 -9.24 4.03
CA LEU A 97 -3.33 -10.37 3.99
C LEU A 97 -3.33 -11.00 2.59
N PRO A 98 -3.44 -12.33 2.50
CA PRO A 98 -3.63 -13.00 1.22
C PRO A 98 -4.93 -12.52 0.54
N ASP A 99 -4.90 -12.36 -0.79
CA ASP A 99 -6.04 -11.89 -1.59
C ASP A 99 -7.37 -12.62 -1.27
N PRO A 100 -7.41 -13.97 -1.11
CA PRO A 100 -8.67 -14.63 -0.76
C PRO A 100 -9.28 -14.18 0.56
N LEU A 101 -8.43 -13.82 1.54
CA LEU A 101 -8.91 -13.33 2.84
C LEU A 101 -9.37 -11.88 2.75
N LEU A 102 -8.69 -11.06 1.96
CA LEU A 102 -9.12 -9.69 1.67
C LEU A 102 -10.48 -9.68 0.98
N VAL A 103 -10.66 -10.49 -0.04
CA VAL A 103 -11.94 -10.65 -0.74
C VAL A 103 -13.05 -11.09 0.22
N TYR A 104 -12.75 -12.04 1.11
CA TYR A 104 -13.71 -12.50 2.12
C TYR A 104 -14.11 -11.37 3.08
N ILE A 105 -13.16 -10.59 3.58
CA ILE A 105 -13.43 -9.41 4.44
C ILE A 105 -14.27 -8.39 3.68
N LEU A 106 -13.91 -8.09 2.42
CA LEU A 106 -14.61 -7.11 1.58
C LEU A 106 -16.05 -7.52 1.27
N SER A 107 -16.37 -8.83 1.26
CA SER A 107 -17.74 -9.32 1.04
C SER A 107 -18.72 -8.90 2.14
N PHE A 108 -18.23 -8.50 3.32
CA PHE A 108 -19.05 -8.01 4.44
C PHE A 108 -19.18 -6.47 4.47
N LEU A 109 -18.45 -5.75 3.61
CA LEU A 109 -18.45 -4.31 3.61
C LEU A 109 -19.48 -3.74 2.63
N ASP A 110 -20.07 -2.62 3.01
CA ASP A 110 -20.91 -1.83 2.11
C ASP A 110 -20.05 -1.11 1.07
N LEU A 111 -20.67 -0.72 -0.05
CA LEU A 111 -19.97 -0.07 -1.16
C LEU A 111 -19.31 1.26 -0.75
N GLU A 112 -19.85 1.92 0.27
CA GLU A 112 -19.31 3.15 0.83
C GLU A 112 -18.02 2.89 1.59
N ASP A 113 -17.96 1.80 2.38
CA ASP A 113 -16.77 1.35 3.08
C ASP A 113 -15.69 0.86 2.11
N ILE A 114 -16.08 0.16 1.03
CA ILE A 114 -15.16 -0.23 -0.05
C ILE A 114 -14.57 1.00 -0.74
N ALA A 115 -15.34 2.07 -0.91
CA ALA A 115 -14.83 3.33 -1.47
C ALA A 115 -13.81 4.01 -0.55
N HIS A 116 -13.97 3.91 0.76
CA HIS A 116 -12.97 4.39 1.73
C HIS A 116 -11.71 3.52 1.71
N LEU A 117 -11.85 2.19 1.65
CA LEU A 117 -10.72 1.27 1.49
C LEU A 117 -9.96 1.46 0.17
N ALA A 118 -10.62 1.95 -0.86
CA ALA A 118 -9.99 2.28 -2.14
C ALA A 118 -8.88 3.33 -2.03
N GLN A 119 -8.94 4.19 -1.04
CA GLN A 119 -7.88 5.15 -0.77
C GLN A 119 -6.61 4.47 -0.23
N ILE A 120 -6.74 3.30 0.36
CA ILE A 120 -5.68 2.58 1.07
C ILE A 120 -5.03 1.53 0.16
N SER A 121 -5.80 0.82 -0.67
CA SER A 121 -5.26 -0.26 -1.51
C SER A 121 -5.17 0.12 -2.99
N ASN A 122 -3.98 -0.07 -3.56
CA ASN A 122 -3.72 0.05 -5.00
C ASN A 122 -3.50 -1.31 -5.69
N SER A 123 -3.77 -2.44 -5.00
CA SER A 123 -3.62 -3.77 -5.58
C SER A 123 -4.66 -4.01 -6.68
N ASP A 124 -4.21 -4.11 -7.92
CA ASP A 124 -5.08 -4.30 -9.09
C ASP A 124 -5.77 -5.68 -9.07
N ASN A 125 -5.07 -6.71 -8.56
CA ASN A 125 -5.64 -8.05 -8.33
C ASN A 125 -6.82 -8.03 -7.37
N LEU A 126 -6.73 -7.25 -6.29
CA LEU A 126 -7.81 -7.07 -5.34
C LEU A 126 -9.04 -6.44 -6.01
N TRP A 127 -8.82 -5.42 -6.83
CA TRP A 127 -9.89 -4.72 -7.55
C TRP A 127 -10.52 -5.61 -8.64
N GLU A 128 -9.76 -6.48 -9.28
CA GLU A 128 -10.31 -7.50 -10.19
C GLU A 128 -11.34 -8.37 -9.48
N HIS A 129 -10.99 -8.93 -8.33
CA HIS A 129 -11.89 -9.76 -7.52
C HIS A 129 -13.13 -9.00 -7.03
N ILE A 130 -12.97 -7.73 -6.61
CA ILE A 130 -14.09 -6.88 -6.19
C ILE A 130 -15.06 -6.67 -7.36
N VAL A 131 -14.56 -6.39 -8.57
CA VAL A 131 -15.38 -6.24 -9.76
C VAL A 131 -16.06 -7.54 -10.15
N GLU A 132 -15.34 -8.68 -10.10
CA GLU A 132 -15.90 -10.00 -10.38
C GLU A 132 -17.02 -10.40 -9.42
N GLN A 133 -16.90 -10.08 -8.13
CA GLN A 133 -17.96 -10.33 -7.15
C GLN A 133 -19.14 -9.34 -7.25
N SER A 134 -18.85 -8.11 -7.67
CA SER A 134 -19.86 -7.05 -7.76
C SER A 134 -20.64 -7.06 -9.07
N CYS A 135 -20.20 -7.81 -10.07
CA CYS A 135 -20.83 -7.93 -11.39
C CYS A 135 -21.36 -9.35 -11.62
N ASP A 136 -22.58 -9.48 -12.12
CA ASP A 136 -23.14 -10.79 -12.54
C ASP A 136 -22.30 -11.44 -13.66
N ARG A 137 -21.62 -10.63 -14.46
CA ARG A 137 -20.71 -11.06 -15.54
C ARG A 137 -19.67 -9.97 -15.84
N VAL A 138 -18.40 -10.36 -15.77
CA VAL A 138 -17.31 -9.56 -16.32
C VAL A 138 -17.20 -9.86 -17.83
N THR A 139 -17.47 -8.85 -18.66
CA THR A 139 -17.41 -9.01 -20.11
C THR A 139 -15.96 -8.90 -20.63
N PRO A 140 -15.66 -9.48 -21.83
CA PRO A 140 -14.34 -9.33 -22.43
C PRO A 140 -13.93 -7.85 -22.64
N GLU A 141 -14.90 -6.97 -22.93
CA GLU A 141 -14.68 -5.55 -23.11
C GLU A 141 -14.27 -4.88 -21.79
N MET A 142 -14.85 -5.30 -20.66
CA MET A 142 -14.46 -4.82 -19.34
C MET A 142 -13.03 -5.24 -18.99
N ARG A 143 -12.64 -6.48 -19.32
CA ARG A 143 -11.26 -6.95 -19.12
C ARG A 143 -10.27 -6.18 -19.99
N ALA A 144 -10.61 -5.93 -21.26
CA ALA A 144 -9.76 -5.13 -22.15
C ALA A 144 -9.60 -3.69 -21.62
N LEU A 145 -10.68 -3.09 -21.15
CA LEU A 145 -10.64 -1.73 -20.57
C LEU A 145 -9.84 -1.70 -19.25
N ALA A 146 -9.96 -2.74 -18.41
CA ALA A 146 -9.20 -2.85 -17.17
C ALA A 146 -7.69 -2.95 -17.42
N LEU A 147 -7.25 -3.56 -18.52
CA LEU A 147 -5.84 -3.58 -18.90
C LEU A 147 -5.29 -2.18 -19.24
N ASP A 148 -6.13 -1.27 -19.73
CA ASP A 148 -5.72 0.07 -20.11
C ASP A 148 -5.77 1.05 -18.92
N ILE A 149 -6.83 1.01 -18.10
CA ILE A 149 -7.08 2.00 -17.05
C ILE A 149 -6.92 1.44 -15.63
N GLY A 150 -6.78 0.12 -15.45
CA GLY A 150 -6.76 -0.58 -14.18
C GLY A 150 -8.16 -0.91 -13.64
N TRP A 151 -8.25 -2.03 -12.89
CA TRP A 151 -9.51 -2.53 -12.31
C TRP A 151 -10.12 -1.57 -11.31
N LYS A 152 -9.30 -0.88 -10.52
CA LYS A 152 -9.74 0.15 -9.58
C LYS A 152 -10.50 1.27 -10.29
N GLN A 153 -9.96 1.81 -11.37
CA GLN A 153 -10.58 2.89 -12.13
C GLN A 153 -11.83 2.43 -12.84
N LEU A 154 -11.83 1.19 -13.36
CA LEU A 154 -13.00 0.56 -13.94
C LEU A 154 -14.15 0.45 -12.94
N PHE A 155 -13.88 0.02 -11.70
CA PHE A 155 -14.86 -0.06 -10.62
C PHE A 155 -15.53 1.29 -10.36
N PHE A 156 -14.76 2.36 -10.22
CA PHE A 156 -15.33 3.70 -9.94
C PHE A 156 -16.05 4.31 -11.13
N THR A 157 -15.62 4.02 -12.35
CA THR A 157 -16.29 4.48 -13.57
C THR A 157 -17.68 3.84 -13.73
N ASN A 158 -17.81 2.57 -13.37
CA ASN A 158 -19.08 1.82 -13.46
C ASN A 158 -19.87 1.81 -12.14
N LYS A 159 -19.50 2.63 -11.15
CA LYS A 159 -20.06 2.66 -9.80
C LYS A 159 -21.59 2.69 -9.76
N LEU A 160 -22.24 3.45 -10.63
CA LEU A 160 -23.70 3.56 -10.70
C LEU A 160 -24.38 2.25 -11.12
N GLN A 161 -23.82 1.56 -12.11
CA GLN A 161 -24.34 0.25 -12.55
C GLN A 161 -24.13 -0.82 -11.49
N LEU A 162 -22.95 -0.83 -10.87
CA LEU A 162 -22.59 -1.73 -9.77
C LEU A 162 -23.48 -1.52 -8.53
N GLN A 163 -23.78 -0.27 -8.17
CA GLN A 163 -24.72 0.04 -7.07
C GLN A 163 -26.12 -0.50 -7.32
N LEU A 164 -26.61 -0.40 -8.55
CA LEU A 164 -27.91 -0.94 -8.92
C LEU A 164 -27.95 -2.46 -8.86
N GLN A 165 -26.87 -3.13 -9.25
CA GLN A 165 -26.77 -4.59 -9.19
C GLN A 165 -26.67 -5.09 -7.76
N LEU A 166 -25.85 -4.47 -6.91
CA LEU A 166 -25.74 -4.82 -5.49
C LEU A 166 -27.07 -4.66 -4.74
N ARG A 167 -27.82 -3.57 -5.01
CA ARG A 167 -29.18 -3.39 -4.45
C ARG A 167 -30.12 -4.50 -4.87
N ARG A 168 -30.04 -4.97 -6.14
CA ARG A 168 -30.86 -6.08 -6.64
C ARG A 168 -30.47 -7.41 -5.99
N MET A 169 -29.17 -7.64 -5.76
CA MET A 169 -28.68 -8.85 -5.08
C MET A 169 -29.11 -8.88 -3.62
N LYS A 170 -28.98 -7.77 -2.90
CA LYS A 170 -29.39 -7.64 -1.51
C LYS A 170 -30.90 -7.92 -1.36
N LYS A 171 -31.70 -7.36 -2.24
CA LYS A 171 -33.16 -7.60 -2.26
C LYS A 171 -33.52 -9.07 -2.53
N ARG A 172 -32.81 -9.75 -3.43
CA ARG A 172 -33.00 -11.20 -3.68
C ARG A 172 -32.61 -12.07 -2.49
N GLN A 173 -31.57 -11.69 -1.75
CA GLN A 173 -31.16 -12.41 -0.54
C GLN A 173 -32.17 -12.23 0.57
N GLU A 174 -32.74 -11.03 0.76
CA GLU A 174 -33.81 -10.76 1.71
C GLU A 174 -35.08 -11.57 1.35
N GLU A 175 -35.48 -11.56 0.07
CA GLU A 175 -36.64 -12.35 -0.41
C GLU A 175 -36.45 -13.87 -0.25
N ASN A 176 -35.23 -14.40 -0.35
CA ASN A 176 -34.93 -15.81 -0.14
C ASN A 176 -34.88 -16.21 1.35
N GLN A 177 -34.53 -15.29 2.24
CA GLN A 177 -34.58 -15.52 3.69
C GLN A 177 -36.01 -15.54 4.22
N ASP A 178 -36.87 -14.66 3.71
CA ASP A 178 -38.30 -14.62 4.09
C ASP A 178 -39.11 -15.84 3.57
N LEU A 179 -38.53 -16.63 2.64
CA LEU A 179 -39.14 -17.85 2.12
C LEU A 179 -38.74 -19.14 2.89
N VAL A 180 -37.81 -19.03 3.84
CA VAL A 180 -37.25 -20.18 4.62
C VAL A 180 -37.77 -20.17 6.07
N ASP A 181 -38.37 -19.06 6.53
CA ASP A 181 -39.10 -18.94 7.79
C ASP A 181 -40.60 -19.16 7.58
#